data_a9c27bacfebce569a26840ddd5c072ba
#
_entry.id   a9c27bacfebce569a26840ddd5c072ba
#
_cell.length_a   1.000
_cell.length_b   1.000
_cell.length_c   1.000
_cell.angle_alpha   90.00
_cell.angle_beta   90.00
_cell.angle_gamma   90.00
#
_symmetry.space_group_name_H-M   'P 1'
#
loop_
_entity.id
_entity.type
_entity.pdbx_description
1 polymer ?
#
loop_
_entity_poly.entity_id
_entity_poly.type
_entity_poly.pdbx_seq_one_letter_code
_entity_poly.pdbx_strand_id
1 'polypeptide(L)'
;NVDTKLAPIQSSAKAIQLKKDNRNIAAGIGLHDSSSALIPYLRSFNEPFILLSTGTWCISLNPFNHSTLSDYELHNDCLCYLSFTGKPVKASRLFAGYEHEQQVKRLAEHFQKEPGYYKKIIYNPSFINKNSKSTSSGNTNADVAMVKQSQFENRRLEDFKSYEEAYHQLIADIIVQQIRSTKL
;
A
#
# COMPACT_ATOMS: atom_id res chain seq x y z
N ASN A 1 -2.51 -32.56 1.00
CA ASN A 1 -1.47 -31.68 0.52
C ASN A 1 -2.05 -30.79 -0.59
N VAL A 2 -1.99 -29.47 -0.42
CA VAL A 2 -2.55 -28.50 -1.40
C VAL A 2 -1.75 -28.51 -2.69
N ASP A 3 -0.44 -28.71 -2.61
CA ASP A 3 0.47 -28.69 -3.77
C ASP A 3 0.12 -29.72 -4.85
N THR A 4 -0.43 -30.87 -4.43
CA THR A 4 -0.87 -31.91 -5.38
C THR A 4 -2.15 -31.56 -6.15
N LYS A 5 -2.87 -30.52 -5.70
CA LYS A 5 -4.12 -30.04 -6.31
C LYS A 5 -3.93 -28.83 -7.21
N LEU A 6 -2.75 -28.21 -7.17
CA LEU A 6 -2.43 -27.05 -7.98
C LEU A 6 -1.79 -27.47 -9.28
N ALA A 7 -2.14 -26.77 -10.36
CA ALA A 7 -1.40 -26.90 -11.61
C ALA A 7 0.03 -26.36 -11.45
N PRO A 8 1.01 -26.90 -12.17
CA PRO A 8 2.37 -26.38 -12.12
C PRO A 8 2.41 -24.89 -12.44
N ILE A 9 3.17 -24.13 -11.65
CA ILE A 9 3.39 -22.70 -11.89
C ILE A 9 4.10 -22.54 -13.24
N GLN A 10 3.55 -21.69 -14.09
CA GLN A 10 4.10 -21.39 -15.42
C GLN A 10 4.59 -19.95 -15.47
N SER A 11 5.63 -19.71 -16.28
CA SER A 11 6.06 -18.34 -16.56
C SER A 11 4.99 -17.59 -17.36
N SER A 12 4.73 -16.33 -17.00
CA SER A 12 3.79 -15.46 -17.73
C SER A 12 4.25 -15.13 -19.16
N ALA A 13 5.52 -15.37 -19.49
CA ALA A 13 6.04 -15.28 -20.85
C ALA A 13 5.60 -16.48 -21.73
N LYS A 14 5.06 -17.54 -21.13
CA LYS A 14 4.60 -18.73 -21.86
C LYS A 14 3.19 -18.50 -22.37
N ALA A 15 2.99 -18.77 -23.66
CA ALA A 15 1.67 -18.76 -24.29
C ALA A 15 1.35 -20.15 -24.86
N ILE A 16 0.10 -20.54 -24.74
CA ILE A 16 -0.45 -21.71 -25.43
C ILE A 16 -1.15 -21.27 -26.71
N GLN A 17 -0.99 -22.04 -27.78
CA GLN A 17 -1.69 -21.78 -29.01
C GLN A 17 -3.06 -22.46 -28.97
N LEU A 18 -4.09 -21.67 -29.14
CA LEU A 18 -5.48 -22.14 -29.24
C LEU A 18 -5.99 -21.91 -30.64
N LYS A 19 -6.79 -22.85 -31.14
CA LYS A 19 -7.51 -22.68 -32.38
C LYS A 19 -8.98 -22.43 -32.11
N LYS A 20 -9.47 -21.27 -32.51
CA LYS A 20 -10.89 -20.89 -32.37
C LYS A 20 -11.36 -20.25 -33.69
N ASP A 21 -12.47 -20.75 -34.27
CA ASP A 21 -13.08 -20.22 -35.48
C ASP A 21 -12.08 -20.04 -36.65
N ASN A 22 -11.25 -21.06 -36.88
CA ASN A 22 -10.15 -21.06 -37.86
C ASN A 22 -9.04 -20.00 -37.63
N ARG A 23 -9.01 -19.37 -36.45
CA ARG A 23 -7.95 -18.41 -36.04
C ARG A 23 -7.02 -19.07 -35.03
N ASN A 24 -5.72 -18.86 -35.20
CA ASN A 24 -4.74 -19.19 -34.18
C ASN A 24 -4.66 -18.03 -33.17
N ILE A 25 -4.93 -18.33 -31.92
CA ILE A 25 -4.88 -17.35 -30.82
C ILE A 25 -3.81 -17.78 -29.83
N ALA A 26 -2.85 -16.91 -29.55
CA ALA A 26 -1.92 -17.12 -28.47
C ALA A 26 -2.57 -16.66 -27.16
N ALA A 27 -2.81 -17.57 -26.21
CA ALA A 27 -3.32 -17.27 -24.90
C ALA A 27 -2.19 -17.35 -23.88
N GLY A 28 -1.87 -16.22 -23.27
CA GLY A 28 -0.92 -16.14 -22.17
C GLY A 28 -1.55 -16.42 -20.82
N ILE A 29 -0.71 -16.62 -19.81
CA ILE A 29 -1.12 -16.73 -18.42
C ILE A 29 -1.34 -15.32 -17.88
N GLY A 30 -2.46 -15.08 -17.19
CA GLY A 30 -2.75 -13.82 -16.53
C GLY A 30 -1.73 -13.50 -15.43
N LEU A 31 -1.59 -12.22 -15.14
CA LEU A 31 -0.84 -11.70 -14.00
C LEU A 31 -1.80 -10.99 -13.05
N HIS A 32 -1.44 -10.95 -11.76
CA HIS A 32 -2.07 -10.04 -10.83
C HIS A 32 -1.86 -8.59 -11.30
N ASP A 33 -2.86 -7.73 -11.15
CA ASP A 33 -2.82 -6.34 -11.61
C ASP A 33 -1.61 -5.56 -11.08
N SER A 34 -1.30 -5.70 -9.77
CA SER A 34 -0.12 -5.10 -9.15
C SER A 34 1.20 -5.61 -9.76
N SER A 35 1.26 -6.90 -10.13
CA SER A 35 2.43 -7.47 -10.82
C SER A 35 2.56 -6.93 -12.25
N SER A 36 1.43 -6.73 -12.91
CA SER A 36 1.39 -6.13 -14.26
C SER A 36 1.83 -4.67 -14.22
N ALA A 37 1.43 -3.92 -13.18
CA ALA A 37 1.83 -2.53 -13.00
C ALA A 37 3.35 -2.34 -12.83
N LEU A 38 4.08 -3.37 -12.36
CA LEU A 38 5.55 -3.33 -12.27
C LEU A 38 6.27 -3.39 -13.62
N ILE A 39 5.66 -3.94 -14.67
CA ILE A 39 6.35 -4.24 -15.93
C ILE A 39 7.00 -3.00 -16.56
N PRO A 40 6.31 -1.85 -16.73
CA PRO A 40 6.93 -0.68 -17.33
C PRO A 40 8.13 -0.16 -16.51
N TYR A 41 8.04 -0.20 -15.20
CA TYR A 41 9.12 0.27 -14.31
C TYR A 41 10.34 -0.66 -14.37
N LEU A 42 10.14 -1.97 -14.33
CA LEU A 42 11.21 -2.96 -14.48
C LEU A 42 11.91 -2.90 -15.85
N ARG A 43 11.25 -2.33 -16.85
CA ARG A 43 11.82 -2.13 -18.19
C ARG A 43 12.51 -0.79 -18.36
N SER A 44 12.12 0.22 -17.59
CA SER A 44 12.58 1.60 -17.77
C SER A 44 13.69 2.01 -16.80
N PHE A 45 13.75 1.38 -15.62
CA PHE A 45 14.75 1.72 -14.60
C PHE A 45 15.84 0.66 -14.53
N ASN A 46 17.10 1.11 -14.50
CA ASN A 46 18.28 0.27 -14.32
C ASN A 46 18.71 0.18 -12.84
N GLU A 47 18.33 1.16 -12.04
CA GLU A 47 18.62 1.23 -10.61
C GLU A 47 17.53 0.54 -9.77
N PRO A 48 17.86 -0.04 -8.61
CA PRO A 48 16.86 -0.55 -7.69
C PRO A 48 15.86 0.51 -7.26
N PHE A 49 14.59 0.14 -7.19
CA PHE A 49 13.49 1.01 -6.78
C PHE A 49 12.46 0.26 -5.96
N ILE A 50 11.64 1.00 -5.22
CA ILE A 50 10.39 0.52 -4.63
C ILE A 50 9.25 1.23 -5.37
N LEU A 51 8.30 0.45 -5.89
CA LEU A 51 7.10 1.02 -6.50
C LEU A 51 6.00 1.15 -5.46
N LEU A 52 5.56 2.37 -5.21
CA LEU A 52 4.41 2.65 -4.36
C LEU A 52 3.16 2.80 -5.22
N SER A 53 2.24 1.85 -5.11
CA SER A 53 0.92 1.91 -5.71
C SER A 53 -0.07 2.45 -4.69
N THR A 54 -0.68 3.60 -4.98
CA THR A 54 -1.62 4.28 -4.08
C THR A 54 -3.05 4.16 -4.58
N GLY A 55 -3.98 3.92 -3.66
CA GLY A 55 -5.40 3.78 -3.95
C GLY A 55 -6.16 3.40 -2.67
N THR A 56 -7.11 2.50 -2.77
CA THR A 56 -7.78 1.88 -1.60
C THR A 56 -6.75 1.20 -0.69
N TRP A 57 -5.80 0.53 -1.29
CA TRP A 57 -4.58 0.05 -0.67
C TRP A 57 -3.40 0.90 -1.11
N CYS A 58 -2.48 1.18 -0.18
CA CYS A 58 -1.14 1.63 -0.50
C CYS A 58 -0.20 0.43 -0.41
N ILE A 59 0.33 0.01 -1.55
CA ILE A 59 1.16 -1.20 -1.66
C ILE A 59 2.57 -0.78 -2.06
N SER A 60 3.56 -1.11 -1.23
CA SER A 60 4.97 -0.95 -1.56
C SER A 60 5.50 -2.26 -2.14
N LEU A 61 5.86 -2.25 -3.41
CA LEU A 61 6.38 -3.40 -4.16
C LEU A 61 7.90 -3.30 -4.27
N ASN A 62 8.61 -4.30 -3.72
CA ASN A 62 10.07 -4.40 -3.82
C ASN A 62 10.48 -5.61 -4.68
N PRO A 63 10.74 -5.42 -5.98
CA PRO A 63 11.10 -6.51 -6.89
C PRO A 63 12.57 -6.95 -6.76
N PHE A 64 13.36 -6.31 -5.91
CA PHE A 64 14.78 -6.61 -5.71
C PHE A 64 15.06 -7.36 -4.40
N ASN A 65 14.08 -7.45 -3.50
CA ASN A 65 14.18 -8.27 -2.30
C ASN A 65 13.58 -9.66 -2.56
N HIS A 66 14.42 -10.66 -2.67
CA HIS A 66 14.05 -12.05 -2.94
C HIS A 66 14.14 -12.95 -1.70
N SER A 67 14.35 -12.37 -0.51
CA SER A 67 14.36 -13.16 0.72
C SER A 67 12.98 -13.74 1.00
N THR A 68 12.94 -14.89 1.69
CA THR A 68 11.69 -15.47 2.15
C THR A 68 11.00 -14.52 3.13
N LEU A 69 9.66 -14.53 3.12
CA LEU A 69 8.89 -13.78 4.11
C LEU A 69 9.14 -14.37 5.51
N SER A 70 9.41 -13.50 6.46
CA SER A 70 9.44 -13.83 7.87
C SER A 70 8.02 -13.81 8.48
N ASP A 71 7.84 -14.46 9.63
CA ASP A 71 6.59 -14.40 10.38
C ASP A 71 6.23 -12.95 10.77
N TYR A 72 7.23 -12.13 11.07
CA TYR A 72 7.07 -10.72 11.34
C TYR A 72 6.48 -9.96 10.15
N GLU A 73 7.04 -10.15 8.95
CA GLU A 73 6.53 -9.53 7.73
C GLU A 73 5.11 -10.00 7.40
N LEU A 74 4.81 -11.29 7.56
CA LEU A 74 3.47 -11.85 7.36
C LEU A 74 2.45 -11.23 8.34
N HIS A 75 2.80 -11.08 9.61
CA HIS A 75 1.92 -10.43 10.60
C HIS A 75 1.69 -8.95 10.31
N ASN A 76 2.62 -8.29 9.62
CA ASN A 76 2.52 -6.91 9.16
C ASN A 76 1.99 -6.75 7.74
N ASP A 77 1.29 -7.75 7.25
CA ASP A 77 0.59 -7.73 5.96
C ASP A 77 1.53 -7.60 4.75
N CYS A 78 2.75 -8.18 4.87
CA CYS A 78 3.61 -8.38 3.73
C CYS A 78 3.25 -9.68 3.02
N LEU A 79 3.22 -9.63 1.71
CA LEU A 79 2.95 -10.75 0.83
C LEU A 79 4.11 -10.92 -0.16
N CYS A 80 4.11 -12.05 -0.85
CA CYS A 80 4.98 -12.29 -1.98
C CYS A 80 4.13 -12.44 -3.25
N TYR A 81 4.33 -11.53 -4.21
CA TYR A 81 3.80 -11.65 -5.56
C TYR A 81 4.86 -12.24 -6.50
N LEU A 82 4.44 -12.68 -7.67
CA LEU A 82 5.36 -13.08 -8.73
C LEU A 82 5.42 -11.98 -9.80
N SER A 83 6.64 -11.61 -10.19
CA SER A 83 6.85 -10.74 -11.34
C SER A 83 6.49 -11.47 -12.64
N PHE A 84 6.43 -10.75 -13.76
CA PHE A 84 6.19 -11.34 -15.08
C PHE A 84 7.29 -12.34 -15.50
N THR A 85 8.47 -12.31 -14.87
CA THR A 85 9.56 -13.28 -15.08
C THR A 85 9.51 -14.45 -14.09
N GLY A 86 8.51 -14.53 -13.22
CA GLY A 86 8.37 -15.56 -12.20
C GLY A 86 9.27 -15.37 -10.97
N LYS A 87 9.92 -14.20 -10.83
CA LYS A 87 10.72 -13.87 -9.64
C LYS A 87 9.85 -13.36 -8.51
N PRO A 88 10.17 -13.68 -7.25
CA PRO A 88 9.45 -13.15 -6.09
C PRO A 88 9.52 -11.61 -6.04
N VAL A 89 8.44 -10.99 -5.61
CA VAL A 89 8.32 -9.56 -5.35
C VAL A 89 7.70 -9.40 -3.96
N LYS A 90 8.45 -8.87 -3.02
CA LYS A 90 7.89 -8.53 -1.71
C LYS A 90 6.95 -7.33 -1.84
N ALA A 91 5.83 -7.42 -1.15
CA ALA A 91 4.81 -6.39 -1.14
C ALA A 91 4.29 -6.15 0.26
N SER A 92 4.53 -4.98 0.82
CA SER A 92 3.86 -4.57 2.05
C SER A 92 2.60 -3.77 1.72
N ARG A 93 1.53 -3.98 2.49
CA ARG A 93 0.21 -3.40 2.23
C ARG A 93 -0.27 -2.57 3.40
N LEU A 94 -0.80 -1.39 3.12
CA LEU A 94 -1.49 -0.54 4.08
C LEU A 94 -2.88 -0.18 3.52
N PHE A 95 -3.94 -0.40 4.31
CA PHE A 95 -5.31 -0.08 3.91
C PHE A 95 -5.62 1.41 4.10
N ALA A 96 -4.74 2.25 3.54
CA ALA A 96 -4.74 3.70 3.71
C ALA A 96 -6.00 4.38 3.18
N GLY A 97 -6.56 3.89 2.07
CA GLY A 97 -7.78 4.47 1.50
C GLY A 97 -9.00 4.29 2.40
N TYR A 98 -9.13 3.15 3.05
CA TYR A 98 -10.18 2.91 4.04
C TYR A 98 -10.01 3.83 5.26
N GLU A 99 -8.80 3.90 5.81
CA GLU A 99 -8.49 4.82 6.91
C GLU A 99 -8.86 6.26 6.55
N HIS A 100 -8.40 6.72 5.40
CA HIS A 100 -8.75 8.05 4.89
C HIS A 100 -10.26 8.25 4.82
N GLU A 101 -11.00 7.28 4.24
CA GLU A 101 -12.46 7.38 4.11
C GLU A 101 -13.17 7.49 5.46
N GLN A 102 -12.77 6.69 6.46
CA GLN A 102 -13.37 6.75 7.79
C GLN A 102 -13.08 8.09 8.47
N GLN A 103 -11.84 8.54 8.41
CA GLN A 103 -11.42 9.75 9.11
C GLN A 103 -11.95 11.04 8.47
N VAL A 104 -12.11 11.11 7.15
CA VAL A 104 -12.72 12.31 6.52
C VAL A 104 -14.21 12.43 6.84
N LYS A 105 -14.92 11.32 7.07
CA LYS A 105 -16.31 11.34 7.58
C LYS A 105 -16.36 11.91 8.99
N ARG A 106 -15.50 11.39 9.89
CA ARG A 106 -15.37 11.87 11.27
C ARG A 106 -15.02 13.35 11.33
N LEU A 107 -14.09 13.81 10.47
CA LEU A 107 -13.73 15.23 10.34
C LEU A 107 -14.92 16.08 9.86
N ALA A 108 -15.64 15.60 8.84
CA ALA A 108 -16.79 16.31 8.29
C ALA A 108 -17.89 16.53 9.35
N GLU A 109 -18.18 15.50 10.14
CA GLU A 109 -19.12 15.59 11.27
C GLU A 109 -18.67 16.61 12.31
N HIS A 110 -17.43 16.49 12.79
CA HIS A 110 -16.91 17.34 13.86
C HIS A 110 -16.89 18.83 13.46
N PHE A 111 -16.40 19.14 12.27
CA PHE A 111 -16.28 20.51 11.77
C PHE A 111 -17.50 21.00 10.98
N GLN A 112 -18.60 20.25 10.97
CA GLN A 112 -19.84 20.59 10.27
C GLN A 112 -19.62 20.96 8.79
N LYS A 113 -18.82 20.14 8.09
CA LYS A 113 -18.52 20.27 6.66
C LYS A 113 -19.21 19.18 5.86
N GLU A 114 -19.34 19.38 4.54
CA GLU A 114 -19.82 18.35 3.63
C GLU A 114 -18.80 17.17 3.55
N PRO A 115 -19.23 15.92 3.33
CA PRO A 115 -18.32 14.76 3.30
C PRO A 115 -17.20 14.86 2.25
N GLY A 116 -17.42 15.60 1.16
CA GLY A 116 -16.46 15.83 0.09
C GLY A 116 -15.53 17.02 0.29
N TYR A 117 -15.61 17.73 1.40
CA TYR A 117 -14.87 18.97 1.65
C TYR A 117 -13.34 18.81 1.49
N TYR A 118 -12.80 17.67 1.89
CA TYR A 118 -11.37 17.36 1.75
C TYR A 118 -10.83 17.53 0.32
N LYS A 119 -11.67 17.35 -0.71
CA LYS A 119 -11.26 17.49 -2.13
C LYS A 119 -10.93 18.93 -2.52
N LYS A 120 -11.35 19.90 -1.72
CA LYS A 120 -11.13 21.33 -1.95
C LYS A 120 -9.89 21.86 -1.21
N ILE A 121 -9.27 21.03 -0.37
CA ILE A 121 -8.15 21.43 0.47
C ILE A 121 -6.88 21.49 -0.37
N ILE A 122 -6.26 22.67 -0.37
CA ILE A 122 -4.95 22.89 -0.99
C ILE A 122 -3.88 22.58 0.06
N TYR A 123 -2.84 21.86 -0.35
CA TYR A 123 -1.72 21.54 0.51
C TYR A 123 -1.06 22.81 1.08
N ASN A 124 -0.92 22.85 2.41
CA ASN A 124 -0.24 23.92 3.11
C ASN A 124 0.72 23.33 4.16
N PRO A 125 2.04 23.44 3.95
CA PRO A 125 3.03 22.86 4.84
C PRO A 125 3.02 23.46 6.26
N SER A 126 2.42 24.65 6.47
CA SER A 126 2.34 25.27 7.79
C SER A 126 1.43 24.51 8.76
N PHE A 127 0.48 23.72 8.23
CA PHE A 127 -0.41 22.87 9.04
C PHE A 127 0.25 21.56 9.50
N ILE A 128 1.34 21.16 8.86
CA ILE A 128 2.08 19.98 9.30
C ILE A 128 2.95 20.40 10.48
N ASN A 129 2.47 20.14 11.69
CA ASN A 129 3.17 20.49 12.90
C ASN A 129 4.54 19.76 12.92
N LYS A 130 5.63 20.53 12.91
CA LYS A 130 7.00 20.03 13.08
C LYS A 130 7.21 19.34 14.44
N ASN A 131 6.24 19.45 15.34
CA ASN A 131 6.19 18.85 16.65
C ASN A 131 5.42 17.52 16.71
N SER A 132 5.09 16.90 15.57
CA SER A 132 4.73 15.49 15.58
C SER A 132 6.00 14.67 15.91
N LYS A 133 6.59 14.94 17.07
CA LYS A 133 7.36 13.93 17.77
C LYS A 133 6.42 12.75 17.89
N SER A 134 6.60 11.79 17.00
CA SER A 134 6.11 10.47 17.25
C SER A 134 6.45 10.19 18.71
N THR A 135 5.46 9.91 19.51
CA THR A 135 5.64 9.28 20.81
C THR A 135 6.18 7.87 20.56
N SER A 136 7.37 7.80 20.00
CA SER A 136 8.19 6.60 19.94
C SER A 136 8.98 6.56 21.25
N SER A 137 8.26 6.27 22.33
CA SER A 137 8.88 5.68 23.51
C SER A 137 9.30 4.27 23.11
N GLY A 138 10.61 4.07 23.04
CA GLY A 138 11.23 2.85 22.54
C GLY A 138 10.81 1.61 23.31
N ASN A 139 9.97 0.82 22.66
CA ASN A 139 9.79 -0.57 23.00
C ASN A 139 9.58 -1.31 21.66
N THR A 140 10.56 -2.12 21.28
CA THR A 140 10.61 -2.84 19.99
C THR A 140 9.37 -3.71 19.69
N ASN A 141 8.59 -4.08 20.71
CA ASN A 141 7.32 -4.81 20.55
C ASN A 141 6.11 -3.90 20.28
N ALA A 142 6.19 -2.59 20.57
CA ALA A 142 5.13 -1.63 20.27
C ALA A 142 5.12 -1.20 18.80
N ASP A 143 6.27 -1.27 18.12
CA ASP A 143 6.39 -0.90 16.71
C ASP A 143 5.58 -1.83 15.77
N VAL A 144 5.41 -3.09 16.13
CA VAL A 144 4.70 -4.09 15.32
C VAL A 144 3.20 -3.84 15.27
N ALA A 145 2.61 -3.49 16.40
CA ALA A 145 1.17 -3.19 16.48
C ALA A 145 0.81 -1.88 15.77
N MET A 146 1.76 -0.95 15.66
CA MET A 146 1.52 0.42 15.18
C MET A 146 1.44 0.56 13.66
N VAL A 147 1.90 -0.40 12.86
CA VAL A 147 1.82 -0.29 11.38
C VAL A 147 0.38 -0.43 10.89
N LYS A 148 -0.43 -1.27 11.56
CA LYS A 148 -1.82 -1.53 11.18
C LYS A 148 -2.84 -0.61 11.86
N GLN A 149 -2.49 0.02 12.99
CA GLN A 149 -3.41 0.87 13.72
C GLN A 149 -3.36 2.30 13.23
N SER A 150 -4.55 2.88 13.03
CA SER A 150 -4.69 4.30 12.74
C SER A 150 -4.10 5.13 13.88
N GLN A 151 -3.13 5.98 13.56
CA GLN A 151 -2.61 6.96 14.52
C GLN A 151 -3.59 8.12 14.69
N PHE A 152 -4.28 8.48 13.62
CA PHE A 152 -5.21 9.60 13.62
C PHE A 152 -6.49 9.32 14.41
N GLU A 153 -6.94 8.06 14.47
CA GLU A 153 -8.12 7.66 15.24
C GLU A 153 -8.02 8.04 16.72
N ASN A 154 -6.81 7.98 17.29
CA ASN A 154 -6.54 8.31 18.69
C ASN A 154 -6.37 9.81 18.96
N ARG A 155 -6.43 10.67 17.92
CA ARG A 155 -6.32 12.11 18.10
C ARG A 155 -7.66 12.70 18.50
N ARG A 156 -7.60 13.67 19.40
CA ARG A 156 -8.75 14.48 19.78
C ARG A 156 -8.96 15.56 18.74
N LEU A 157 -10.15 15.64 18.15
CA LEU A 157 -10.45 16.60 17.08
C LEU A 157 -10.53 18.04 17.61
N GLU A 158 -10.84 18.21 18.89
CA GLU A 158 -10.90 19.50 19.56
C GLU A 158 -9.54 20.20 19.64
N ASP A 159 -8.44 19.46 19.48
CA ASP A 159 -7.07 20.00 19.50
C ASP A 159 -6.71 20.72 18.19
N PHE A 160 -7.51 20.57 17.15
CA PHE A 160 -7.31 21.21 15.85
C PHE A 160 -8.17 22.47 15.71
N LYS A 161 -7.57 23.53 15.19
CA LYS A 161 -8.24 24.80 14.99
C LYS A 161 -9.19 24.82 13.81
N SER A 162 -8.98 23.93 12.83
CA SER A 162 -9.80 23.86 11.60
C SER A 162 -9.77 22.47 10.99
N TYR A 163 -10.73 22.23 10.10
CA TYR A 163 -10.77 21.01 9.26
C TYR A 163 -9.48 20.84 8.46
N GLU A 164 -8.95 21.92 7.88
CA GLU A 164 -7.76 21.93 7.06
C GLU A 164 -6.53 21.47 7.85
N GLU A 165 -6.37 21.96 9.06
CA GLU A 165 -5.29 21.55 9.97
C GLU A 165 -5.40 20.06 10.31
N ALA A 166 -6.58 19.61 10.72
CA ALA A 166 -6.85 18.22 11.06
C ALA A 166 -6.65 17.27 9.85
N TYR A 167 -7.09 17.70 8.67
CA TYR A 167 -6.90 16.92 7.44
C TYR A 167 -5.43 16.78 7.06
N HIS A 168 -4.63 17.85 7.18
CA HIS A 168 -3.19 17.76 6.93
C HIS A 168 -2.51 16.81 7.91
N GLN A 169 -2.95 16.79 9.18
CA GLN A 169 -2.43 15.85 10.16
C GLN A 169 -2.84 14.42 9.85
N LEU A 170 -4.06 14.17 9.39
CA LEU A 170 -4.52 12.85 8.94
C LEU A 170 -3.61 12.31 7.83
N ILE A 171 -3.35 13.13 6.82
CA ILE A 171 -2.46 12.73 5.70
C ILE A 171 -1.04 12.47 6.21
N ALA A 172 -0.52 13.32 7.11
CA ALA A 172 0.81 13.11 7.69
C ALA A 172 0.90 11.79 8.47
N ASP A 173 -0.12 11.43 9.25
CA ASP A 173 -0.16 10.17 10.00
C ASP A 173 -0.21 8.96 9.07
N ILE A 174 -1.01 8.99 8.00
CA ILE A 174 -1.06 7.95 6.97
C ILE A 174 0.31 7.80 6.29
N ILE A 175 0.99 8.91 5.96
CA ILE A 175 2.33 8.88 5.36
C ILE A 175 3.35 8.22 6.30
N VAL A 176 3.29 8.55 7.59
CA VAL A 176 4.18 7.92 8.60
C VAL A 176 3.96 6.41 8.66
N GLN A 177 2.70 5.95 8.64
CA GLN A 177 2.37 4.52 8.59
C GLN A 177 2.90 3.87 7.31
N GLN A 178 2.73 4.55 6.16
CA GLN A 178 3.22 4.04 4.88
C GLN A 178 4.74 3.90 4.85
N ILE A 179 5.47 4.88 5.40
CA ILE A 179 6.93 4.81 5.50
C ILE A 179 7.36 3.59 6.34
N ARG A 180 6.67 3.31 7.43
CA ARG A 180 6.93 2.13 8.27
C ARG A 180 6.64 0.84 7.52
N SER A 181 5.48 0.76 6.86
CA SER A 181 5.09 -0.39 6.03
C SER A 181 6.11 -0.66 4.91
N THR A 182 6.65 0.39 4.29
CA THR A 182 7.63 0.27 3.19
C THR A 182 8.99 -0.26 3.66
N LYS A 183 9.29 -0.13 4.96
CA LYS A 183 10.56 -0.61 5.54
C LYS A 183 10.55 -2.09 5.94
N LEU A 184 9.37 -2.73 5.91
CA LEU A 184 9.24 -4.18 6.10
C LEU A 184 9.79 -4.90 4.86
#